data_3a60fa7b4d5ef77919fb73ed83a1cd9e
#
_entry.id   3a60fa7b4d5ef77919fb73ed83a1cd9e
#
_cell.length_a   1.000
_cell.length_b   1.000
_cell.length_c   1.000
_cell.angle_alpha   90.00
_cell.angle_beta   90.00
_cell.angle_gamma   90.00
#
_symmetry.space_group_name_H-M   'P 1'
#
loop_
_entity.id
_entity.type
_entity.pdbx_description
1 polymer ?
#
loop_
_entity_poly.entity_id
_entity_poly.type
_entity_poly.pdbx_seq_one_letter_code
_entity_poly.pdbx_strand_id
1 'polypeptide(L)'
;MSDGRLTYAGAGVDIAAAESSKHRITALVQSTFTAGARGAFGGFGGMFRVPPHAKAPLLVSSADGVGTKIKVAIEAARHDTIGHCLVNHCVNDILVQGAVPLFF
;
A
#
# COMPACT_ATOMS: atom_id res chain seq x y z
N MET A 1 -8.70 -24.10 -33.68
CA MET A 1 -7.71 -24.84 -32.88
C MET A 1 -6.92 -23.82 -32.12
N SER A 2 -7.14 -23.67 -30.82
CA SER A 2 -6.38 -22.72 -29.99
C SER A 2 -4.97 -23.30 -29.86
N ASP A 3 -3.99 -22.53 -30.34
CA ASP A 3 -2.58 -22.80 -30.08
C ASP A 3 -2.39 -22.90 -28.55
N GLY A 4 -2.04 -24.06 -28.05
CA GLY A 4 -1.94 -24.36 -26.61
C GLY A 4 -0.79 -23.62 -25.89
N ARG A 5 -0.41 -22.42 -26.36
CA ARG A 5 0.57 -21.56 -25.72
C ARG A 5 0.01 -20.96 -24.44
N LEU A 6 0.66 -21.28 -23.34
CA LEU A 6 0.43 -20.58 -22.08
C LEU A 6 0.91 -19.14 -22.21
N THR A 7 -0.01 -18.19 -21.94
CA THR A 7 0.29 -16.75 -21.92
C THR A 7 -0.13 -16.16 -20.58
N TYR A 8 0.50 -15.06 -20.18
CA TYR A 8 0.09 -14.32 -18.98
C TYR A 8 -1.38 -13.88 -19.06
N ALA A 9 -1.81 -13.38 -20.20
CA ALA A 9 -3.20 -12.98 -20.42
C ALA A 9 -4.16 -14.17 -20.31
N GLY A 10 -3.80 -15.34 -20.84
CA GLY A 10 -4.58 -16.57 -20.73
C GLY A 10 -4.67 -17.07 -19.27
N ALA A 11 -3.71 -16.74 -18.44
CA ALA A 11 -3.70 -17.01 -17.00
C ALA A 11 -4.38 -15.92 -16.16
N GLY A 12 -5.02 -14.92 -16.78
CA GLY A 12 -5.70 -13.82 -16.09
C GLY A 12 -4.77 -12.68 -15.65
N VAL A 13 -3.54 -12.62 -16.16
CA VAL A 13 -2.57 -11.55 -15.83
C VAL A 13 -2.47 -10.58 -17.00
N ASP A 14 -3.03 -9.39 -16.85
CA ASP A 14 -2.93 -8.30 -17.82
C ASP A 14 -1.76 -7.38 -17.48
N ILE A 15 -0.63 -7.59 -18.16
CA ILE A 15 0.60 -6.81 -17.94
C ILE A 15 0.41 -5.34 -18.34
N ALA A 16 -0.33 -5.06 -19.43
CA ALA A 16 -0.54 -3.70 -19.89
C ALA A 16 -1.42 -2.90 -18.90
N ALA A 17 -2.47 -3.52 -18.38
CA ALA A 17 -3.30 -2.92 -17.34
C ALA A 17 -2.49 -2.70 -16.05
N ALA A 18 -1.62 -3.62 -15.67
CA ALA A 18 -0.74 -3.48 -14.51
C ALA A 18 0.22 -2.28 -14.67
N GLU A 19 0.85 -2.11 -15.83
CA GLU A 19 1.73 -0.97 -16.11
C GLU A 19 0.97 0.37 -16.11
N SER A 20 -0.20 0.43 -16.75
CA SER A 20 -1.06 1.61 -16.71
C SER A 20 -1.45 1.99 -15.27
N SER A 21 -1.79 0.99 -14.46
CA SER A 21 -2.12 1.20 -13.04
C SER A 21 -0.93 1.73 -12.26
N LYS A 22 0.28 1.21 -12.47
CA LYS A 22 1.52 1.70 -11.84
C LYS A 22 1.76 3.18 -12.15
N HIS A 23 1.61 3.60 -13.41
CA HIS A 23 1.75 5.01 -13.79
C HIS A 23 0.76 5.91 -13.04
N ARG A 24 -0.49 5.51 -12.95
CA ARG A 24 -1.53 6.28 -12.24
C ARG A 24 -1.26 6.36 -10.73
N ILE A 25 -0.80 5.27 -10.13
CA ILE A 25 -0.54 5.19 -8.69
C ILE A 25 0.73 5.99 -8.33
N THR A 26 1.74 6.03 -9.20
CA THR A 26 3.03 6.68 -8.91
C THR A 26 2.86 8.12 -8.43
N ALA A 27 2.09 8.93 -9.15
CA ALA A 27 1.87 10.33 -8.80
C ALA A 27 1.15 10.46 -7.45
N LEU A 28 0.16 9.61 -7.19
CA LEU A 28 -0.57 9.60 -5.93
C LEU A 28 0.34 9.21 -4.75
N VAL A 29 1.14 8.16 -4.90
CA VAL A 29 2.08 7.72 -3.86
C VAL A 29 3.13 8.79 -3.61
N GLN A 30 3.70 9.39 -4.64
CA GLN A 30 4.69 10.46 -4.49
C GLN A 30 4.12 11.68 -3.77
N SER A 31 2.84 12.00 -3.97
CA SER A 31 2.18 13.12 -3.28
C SER A 31 2.05 12.92 -1.77
N THR A 32 2.16 11.68 -1.28
CA THR A 32 2.13 11.37 0.15
C THR A 32 3.51 11.34 0.81
N PHE A 33 4.59 11.50 0.04
CA PHE A 33 5.94 11.42 0.57
C PHE A 33 6.21 12.54 1.57
N THR A 34 6.71 12.15 2.73
CA THR A 34 7.21 13.06 3.76
C THR A 34 8.73 13.19 3.70
N ALA A 35 9.31 14.09 4.50
CA ALA A 35 10.75 14.30 4.57
C ALA A 35 11.56 13.04 4.97
N GLY A 36 10.91 12.03 5.53
CA GLY A 36 11.53 10.75 5.87
C GLY A 36 11.59 9.76 4.71
N ALA A 37 10.67 9.85 3.75
CA ALA A 37 10.61 8.91 2.63
C ALA A 37 11.88 8.99 1.76
N ARG A 38 12.40 7.83 1.35
CA ARG A 38 13.61 7.69 0.54
C ARG A 38 13.40 6.63 -0.54
N GLY A 39 14.14 6.80 -1.62
CA GLY A 39 14.04 5.91 -2.78
C GLY A 39 12.92 6.28 -3.74
N ALA A 40 12.86 5.55 -4.85
CA ALA A 40 11.83 5.71 -5.87
C ALA A 40 10.67 4.72 -5.61
N PHE A 41 9.48 5.12 -6.01
CA PHE A 41 8.33 4.20 -6.04
C PHE A 41 8.56 3.08 -7.07
N GLY A 42 8.21 1.85 -6.71
CA GLY A 42 8.33 0.68 -7.60
C GLY A 42 9.56 -0.21 -7.34
N GLY A 43 10.38 0.10 -6.35
CA GLY A 43 11.44 -0.79 -5.86
C GLY A 43 10.89 -1.94 -5.01
N PHE A 44 11.79 -2.87 -4.63
CA PHE A 44 11.43 -4.04 -3.82
C PHE A 44 11.26 -3.77 -2.33
N GLY A 45 11.33 -2.53 -1.90
CA GLY A 45 11.12 -2.14 -0.51
C GLY A 45 11.05 -0.64 -0.34
N GLY A 46 10.38 -0.21 0.70
CA GLY A 46 10.33 1.19 1.11
C GLY A 46 11.50 1.53 2.04
N MET A 47 12.07 2.71 1.89
CA MET A 47 13.07 3.24 2.79
C MET A 47 12.55 4.49 3.49
N PHE A 48 12.69 4.52 4.79
CA PHE A 48 12.29 5.67 5.59
C PHE A 48 13.40 6.06 6.57
N ARG A 49 13.73 7.35 6.63
CA ARG A 49 14.70 7.88 7.58
C ARG A 49 14.00 8.18 8.91
N VAL A 50 14.38 7.46 9.95
CA VAL A 50 13.90 7.74 11.30
C VAL A 50 14.33 9.15 11.73
N PRO A 51 13.44 9.96 12.33
CA PRO A 51 13.79 11.28 12.82
C PRO A 51 14.94 11.26 13.83
N PRO A 52 15.86 12.26 13.81
CA PRO A 52 17.10 12.23 14.57
C PRO A 52 16.97 12.50 16.09
N HIS A 53 15.79 12.84 16.57
CA HIS A 53 15.58 13.32 17.95
C HIS A 53 15.36 12.20 18.98
N ALA A 54 15.40 10.95 18.59
CA ALA A 54 15.31 9.82 19.51
C ALA A 54 16.69 9.22 19.79
N LYS A 55 17.11 9.14 21.06
CA LYS A 55 18.40 8.55 21.44
C LYS A 55 18.44 7.04 21.24
N ALA A 56 17.32 6.38 21.44
CA ALA A 56 17.14 4.93 21.25
C ALA A 56 15.71 4.68 20.75
N PRO A 57 15.43 4.87 19.45
CA PRO A 57 14.08 4.74 18.93
C PRO A 57 13.62 3.29 18.94
N LEU A 58 12.44 3.04 19.49
CA LEU A 58 11.75 1.79 19.36
C LEU A 58 10.78 1.91 18.17
N LEU A 59 10.94 1.05 17.17
CA LEU A 59 10.04 1.00 16.03
C LEU A 59 8.91 0.00 16.32
N VAL A 60 7.68 0.47 16.14
CA VAL A 60 6.48 -0.36 16.22
C VAL A 60 5.93 -0.48 14.80
N SER A 61 5.64 -1.69 14.35
CA SER A 61 5.06 -1.95 13.03
C SER A 61 3.79 -2.77 13.17
N SER A 62 2.82 -2.47 12.32
CA SER A 62 1.62 -3.28 12.13
C SER A 62 1.42 -3.51 10.63
N ALA A 63 0.83 -4.65 10.28
CA ALA A 63 0.41 -4.96 8.93
C ALA A 63 -0.87 -5.81 9.01
N ASP A 64 -1.96 -5.25 8.58
CA ASP A 64 -3.25 -5.93 8.58
C ASP A 64 -4.08 -5.55 7.35
N GLY A 65 -5.16 -6.27 7.12
CA GLY A 65 -6.09 -6.06 6.00
C GLY A 65 -7.41 -5.45 6.45
N VAL A 66 -8.20 -4.99 5.47
CA VAL A 66 -9.52 -4.40 5.75
C VAL A 66 -10.56 -5.45 6.19
N GLY A 67 -10.30 -6.74 5.91
CA GLY A 67 -11.21 -7.84 6.25
C GLY A 67 -12.50 -7.83 5.45
N THR A 68 -13.61 -8.23 6.07
CA THR A 68 -14.90 -8.41 5.40
C THR A 68 -15.52 -7.13 4.83
N LYS A 69 -15.07 -5.95 5.26
CA LYS A 69 -15.53 -4.67 4.70
C LYS A 69 -15.26 -4.55 3.19
N ILE A 70 -14.22 -5.23 2.69
CA ILE A 70 -13.95 -5.30 1.23
C ILE A 70 -15.13 -5.90 0.47
N LYS A 71 -15.78 -6.93 1.01
CA LYS A 71 -16.95 -7.53 0.36
C LYS A 71 -18.09 -6.53 0.22
N VAL A 72 -18.34 -5.75 1.27
CA VAL A 72 -19.35 -4.67 1.23
C VAL A 72 -19.00 -3.62 0.18
N ALA A 73 -17.73 -3.23 0.09
CA ALA A 73 -17.27 -2.27 -0.92
C ALA A 73 -17.46 -2.80 -2.35
N ILE A 74 -17.20 -4.08 -2.58
CA ILE A 74 -17.40 -4.74 -3.87
C ILE A 74 -18.89 -4.80 -4.22
N GLU A 75 -19.74 -5.24 -3.31
CA GLU A 75 -21.20 -5.32 -3.52
C GLU A 75 -21.84 -3.95 -3.76
N ALA A 76 -21.35 -2.92 -3.08
CA ALA A 76 -21.81 -1.54 -3.24
C ALA A 76 -21.15 -0.83 -4.45
N ALA A 77 -20.20 -1.45 -5.13
CA ALA A 77 -19.35 -0.86 -6.18
C ALA A 77 -18.69 0.47 -5.73
N ARG A 78 -18.34 0.58 -4.44
CA ARG A 78 -17.73 1.77 -3.84
C ARG A 78 -16.38 1.43 -3.22
N HIS A 79 -15.30 1.93 -3.85
CA HIS A 79 -13.93 1.62 -3.46
C HIS A 79 -13.13 2.85 -2.97
N ASP A 80 -13.70 4.02 -3.06
CA ASP A 80 -13.08 5.32 -2.79
C ASP A 80 -12.69 5.52 -1.31
N THR A 81 -13.33 4.81 -0.38
CA THR A 81 -13.08 4.94 1.07
C THR A 81 -12.28 3.79 1.68
N ILE A 82 -12.10 2.68 0.95
CA ILE A 82 -11.53 1.46 1.54
C ILE A 82 -10.06 1.64 1.94
N GLY A 83 -9.31 2.49 1.23
CA GLY A 83 -7.94 2.83 1.56
C GLY A 83 -7.81 3.56 2.90
N HIS A 84 -8.74 4.45 3.22
CA HIS A 84 -8.80 5.08 4.55
C HIS A 84 -8.99 4.05 5.66
N CYS A 85 -9.85 3.06 5.44
CA CYS A 85 -10.06 1.98 6.40
C CYS A 85 -8.78 1.18 6.63
N LEU A 86 -8.04 0.87 5.58
CA LEU A 86 -6.78 0.14 5.66
C LEU A 86 -5.74 0.89 6.49
N VAL A 87 -5.47 2.14 6.14
CA VAL A 87 -4.48 2.98 6.84
C VAL A 87 -4.88 3.20 8.30
N ASN A 88 -6.14 3.58 8.55
CA ASN A 88 -6.61 3.86 9.91
C ASN A 88 -6.55 2.62 10.80
N HIS A 89 -6.79 1.43 10.26
CA HIS A 89 -6.69 0.19 11.02
C HIS A 89 -5.26 -0.02 11.51
N CYS A 90 -4.28 0.01 10.61
CA CYS A 90 -2.87 -0.15 10.98
C CYS A 90 -2.37 0.99 11.90
N VAL A 91 -2.84 2.21 11.70
CA VAL A 91 -2.51 3.34 12.60
C VAL A 91 -3.05 3.10 14.00
N ASN A 92 -4.28 2.62 14.14
CA ASN A 92 -4.87 2.32 15.44
C ASN A 92 -4.08 1.24 16.19
N ASP A 93 -3.59 0.22 15.49
CA ASP A 93 -2.79 -0.85 16.08
C ASP A 93 -1.52 -0.34 16.74
N ILE A 94 -0.83 0.61 16.10
CA ILE A 94 0.39 1.19 16.66
C ILE A 94 0.10 2.25 17.73
N LEU A 95 -1.02 2.96 17.63
CA LEU A 95 -1.41 3.98 18.61
C LEU A 95 -1.66 3.39 20.00
N VAL A 96 -2.19 2.16 20.10
CA VAL A 96 -2.38 1.50 21.41
C VAL A 96 -1.05 1.21 22.13
N GLN A 97 0.07 1.24 21.41
CA GLN A 97 1.42 1.15 21.96
C GLN A 97 2.02 2.54 22.27
N GLY A 98 1.28 3.62 22.06
CA GLY A 98 1.77 5.00 22.19
C GLY A 98 2.72 5.43 21.08
N ALA A 99 2.77 4.71 19.97
CA ALA A 99 3.63 5.04 18.85
C ALA A 99 3.04 6.14 17.96
N VAL A 100 3.91 6.95 17.36
CA VAL A 100 3.54 7.99 16.38
C VAL A 100 3.72 7.43 14.97
N PRO A 101 2.70 7.54 14.09
CA PRO A 101 2.82 7.10 12.71
C PRO A 101 3.94 7.83 11.97
N LEU A 102 4.81 7.10 11.28
CA LEU A 102 5.90 7.63 10.47
C LEU A 102 5.66 7.47 8.98
N PHE A 103 5.17 6.30 8.58
CA PHE A 103 4.87 5.96 7.18
C PHE A 103 3.88 4.78 7.13
N PHE A 104 3.30 4.60 5.96
CA PHE A 104 2.48 3.45 5.61
C PHE A 104 2.95 2.87 4.26
#